data_846351f346bd537ae43593376af19aeb
#
_entry.id   846351f346bd537ae43593376af19aeb
#
_cell.length_a   1.000
_cell.length_b   1.000
_cell.length_c   1.000
_cell.angle_alpha   90.00
_cell.angle_beta   90.00
_cell.angle_gamma   90.00
#
_symmetry.space_group_name_H-M   'P 1'
#
loop_
_entity.id
_entity.type
_entity.pdbx_description
1 polymer ?
#
loop_
_entity_poly.entity_id
_entity_poly.type
_entity_poly.pdbx_seq_one_letter_code
_entity_poly.pdbx_strand_id
1 'polypeptide(L)'
;MKKSATAFLAALMFLFPFFSACNEKTTDTTNKESNANAAAAPDVKSAVKPQPDAQVAVIETTDYGRIVLELYPNVAPKMVERFKKLIGEKFYDGTAIHRVDPSLGIIQGGDPLTKGNNTAVYGTGNSPYPNVPGEFSDIPYERGTLGAARTSDVNGANCQWFITLKKQPAFDKKYTVFGRVIDGIKNAEVIMGAPTEAGGSRPSDKVVIKSVTLQPRANFGS
;
A
#
# COMPACT_ATOMS: atom_id res chain seq x y z
N MET A 1 16.38 55.44 23.24
CA MET A 1 16.70 56.26 22.06
C MET A 1 16.19 55.48 20.86
N LYS A 2 14.98 55.69 20.38
CA LYS A 2 14.53 56.53 19.24
C LYS A 2 15.27 56.27 17.94
N LYS A 3 14.56 55.66 16.95
CA LYS A 3 14.10 56.20 15.63
C LYS A 3 13.58 55.00 14.83
N SER A 4 12.38 54.76 14.49
CA SER A 4 11.31 55.36 13.63
C SER A 4 11.79 55.85 12.25
N ALA A 5 11.19 55.25 11.20
CA ALA A 5 10.87 55.78 9.86
C ALA A 5 10.28 54.66 9.01
N THR A 6 8.99 54.55 8.76
CA THR A 6 8.11 55.34 7.86
C THR A 6 8.15 54.87 6.39
N ALA A 7 7.00 54.42 5.98
CA ALA A 7 6.38 54.02 4.71
C ALA A 7 6.87 54.73 3.42
N PHE A 8 6.72 53.97 2.29
CA PHE A 8 6.30 54.62 1.05
C PHE A 8 5.41 53.67 0.23
N LEU A 9 4.21 54.15 0.02
CA LEU A 9 3.12 53.62 -0.81
C LEU A 9 3.30 54.22 -2.21
N ALA A 10 3.32 53.42 -3.27
CA ALA A 10 3.16 53.92 -4.62
C ALA A 10 2.20 53.01 -5.40
N ALA A 11 0.99 53.51 -5.54
CA ALA A 11 0.01 53.05 -6.47
C ALA A 11 0.35 53.50 -7.89
N LEU A 12 0.32 52.61 -8.87
CA LEU A 12 0.34 53.01 -10.28
C LEU A 12 -0.86 52.35 -10.99
N MET A 13 -1.86 53.20 -11.23
CA MET A 13 -2.96 52.96 -12.16
C MET A 13 -2.42 53.00 -13.59
N PHE A 14 -2.77 51.99 -14.40
CA PHE A 14 -2.72 52.16 -15.84
C PHE A 14 -4.07 51.76 -16.46
N LEU A 15 -4.58 52.73 -17.25
CA LEU A 15 -5.83 52.75 -18.01
C LEU A 15 -5.85 51.67 -19.09
N PHE A 16 -7.05 51.14 -19.31
CA PHE A 16 -7.47 50.46 -20.53
C PHE A 16 -7.61 51.40 -21.72
N PRO A 17 -7.44 50.89 -22.93
CA PRO A 17 -8.41 51.21 -23.97
C PRO A 17 -9.09 49.99 -24.55
N PHE A 18 -10.40 50.10 -24.68
CA PHE A 18 -11.27 49.28 -25.49
C PHE A 18 -10.84 49.31 -26.95
N PHE A 19 -10.78 48.15 -27.59
CA PHE A 19 -10.93 48.05 -29.05
C PHE A 19 -11.98 46.99 -29.38
N SER A 20 -12.93 47.44 -30.17
CA SER A 20 -14.12 46.74 -30.63
C SER A 20 -13.83 45.94 -31.88
N ALA A 21 -14.43 44.79 -31.96
CA ALA A 21 -14.92 44.01 -33.10
C ALA A 21 -14.05 43.86 -34.38
N CYS A 22 -13.81 42.61 -34.73
CA CYS A 22 -14.25 42.10 -36.03
C CYS A 22 -14.35 40.57 -36.01
N ASN A 23 -15.43 40.10 -36.57
CA ASN A 23 -15.87 38.71 -36.73
C ASN A 23 -15.16 38.11 -37.96
N GLU A 24 -14.44 37.02 -37.78
CA GLU A 24 -14.07 36.15 -38.89
C GLU A 24 -14.17 34.68 -38.48
N LYS A 25 -15.05 33.98 -39.18
CA LYS A 25 -15.19 32.53 -39.18
C LYS A 25 -13.92 31.92 -39.76
N THR A 26 -13.22 31.10 -38.96
CA THR A 26 -12.28 30.13 -39.51
C THR A 26 -12.43 28.81 -38.78
N THR A 27 -12.82 27.85 -39.55
CA THR A 27 -12.83 26.39 -39.48
C THR A 27 -12.04 25.79 -38.33
N ASP A 28 -12.82 25.07 -37.54
CA ASP A 28 -12.49 24.03 -36.59
C ASP A 28 -11.47 23.02 -37.16
N THR A 29 -10.26 23.02 -36.62
CA THR A 29 -9.35 21.90 -36.76
C THR A 29 -9.04 21.44 -35.32
N THR A 30 -9.86 20.50 -34.88
CA THR A 30 -9.70 19.75 -33.63
C THR A 30 -8.33 19.10 -33.60
N ASN A 31 -7.37 19.76 -32.96
CA ASN A 31 -6.16 19.09 -32.45
C ASN A 31 -6.51 18.36 -31.17
N LYS A 32 -7.02 17.14 -31.34
CA LYS A 32 -7.19 16.15 -30.30
C LYS A 32 -5.82 15.53 -30.06
N GLU A 33 -4.90 16.27 -29.44
CA GLU A 33 -3.76 15.64 -28.81
C GLU A 33 -4.28 14.84 -27.62
N SER A 34 -4.51 13.57 -27.90
CA SER A 34 -4.79 12.53 -26.93
C SER A 34 -3.65 12.48 -25.93
N ASN A 35 -3.94 12.87 -24.71
CA ASN A 35 -3.12 12.60 -23.53
C ASN A 35 -3.16 11.08 -23.25
N ALA A 36 -2.49 10.31 -24.10
CA ALA A 36 -2.39 8.85 -24.02
C ALA A 36 -1.21 8.49 -23.12
N ASN A 37 -1.36 8.66 -21.80
CA ASN A 37 -0.53 7.91 -20.85
C ASN A 37 -1.05 7.95 -19.39
N ALA A 38 -2.33 8.06 -19.16
CA ALA A 38 -2.92 7.63 -17.90
C ALA A 38 -3.28 6.15 -18.06
N ALA A 39 -2.48 5.26 -17.49
CA ALA A 39 -2.86 3.85 -17.44
C ALA A 39 -4.26 3.75 -16.82
N ALA A 40 -5.20 3.18 -17.54
CA ALA A 40 -6.57 3.00 -17.06
C ALA A 40 -6.55 2.31 -15.70
N ALA A 41 -7.38 2.80 -14.78
CA ALA A 41 -7.52 2.12 -13.49
C ALA A 41 -7.93 0.65 -13.73
N PRO A 42 -7.33 -0.30 -12.99
CA PRO A 42 -7.65 -1.72 -13.16
C PRO A 42 -9.15 -1.98 -12.94
N ASP A 43 -9.73 -2.87 -13.73
CA ASP A 43 -11.10 -3.31 -13.54
C ASP A 43 -11.28 -3.98 -12.18
N VAL A 44 -12.41 -3.70 -11.53
CA VAL A 44 -12.78 -4.34 -10.26
C VAL A 44 -13.51 -5.64 -10.54
N LYS A 45 -12.92 -6.77 -10.15
CA LYS A 45 -13.57 -8.09 -10.24
C LYS A 45 -14.75 -8.14 -9.29
N SER A 46 -15.94 -8.44 -9.80
CA SER A 46 -17.17 -8.53 -9.01
C SER A 46 -17.61 -9.97 -8.79
N ALA A 47 -18.23 -10.25 -7.63
CA ALA A 47 -18.76 -11.55 -7.24
C ALA A 47 -17.74 -12.71 -7.23
N VAL A 48 -16.46 -12.40 -7.07
CA VAL A 48 -15.41 -13.41 -6.97
C VAL A 48 -15.44 -14.05 -5.59
N LYS A 49 -15.70 -15.34 -5.55
CA LYS A 49 -15.56 -16.13 -4.31
C LYS A 49 -14.11 -16.55 -4.17
N PRO A 50 -13.41 -16.17 -3.08
CA PRO A 50 -12.05 -16.60 -2.84
C PRO A 50 -11.91 -18.10 -2.83
N GLN A 51 -10.92 -18.61 -3.56
CA GLN A 51 -10.52 -20.02 -3.53
C GLN A 51 -9.11 -20.09 -2.96
N PRO A 52 -8.94 -20.71 -1.77
CA PRO A 52 -7.64 -20.81 -1.16
C PRO A 52 -6.64 -21.61 -1.99
N ASP A 53 -5.38 -21.18 -2.00
CA ASP A 53 -4.24 -21.94 -2.54
C ASP A 53 -4.05 -23.25 -1.73
N ALA A 54 -3.47 -24.26 -2.34
CA ALA A 54 -3.05 -25.49 -1.68
C ALA A 54 -1.96 -25.24 -0.60
N GLN A 55 -1.30 -24.11 -0.64
CA GLN A 55 -0.28 -23.67 0.32
C GLN A 55 -0.72 -22.43 1.06
N VAL A 56 -0.27 -22.32 2.30
CA VAL A 56 -0.37 -21.11 3.13
C VAL A 56 1.01 -20.50 3.30
N ALA A 57 1.07 -19.20 3.55
CA ALA A 57 2.28 -18.54 3.98
C ALA A 57 2.30 -18.45 5.52
N VAL A 58 3.37 -18.92 6.13
CA VAL A 58 3.60 -18.85 7.58
C VAL A 58 4.66 -17.80 7.84
N ILE A 59 4.27 -16.70 8.48
CA ILE A 59 5.16 -15.66 8.97
C ILE A 59 5.53 -16.02 10.40
N GLU A 60 6.81 -16.26 10.67
CA GLU A 60 7.35 -16.41 12.03
C GLU A 60 8.00 -15.09 12.44
N THR A 61 7.59 -14.54 13.58
CA THR A 61 8.26 -13.37 14.17
C THR A 61 9.20 -13.81 15.28
N THR A 62 10.17 -12.97 15.64
CA THR A 62 11.10 -13.29 16.72
C THR A 62 10.38 -13.38 18.08
N ASP A 63 9.46 -12.43 18.36
CA ASP A 63 8.94 -12.24 19.72
C ASP A 63 7.42 -12.36 19.84
N TYR A 64 6.69 -12.38 18.71
CA TYR A 64 5.22 -12.31 18.69
C TYR A 64 4.56 -13.57 18.17
N GLY A 65 5.34 -14.66 17.94
CA GLY A 65 4.81 -15.92 17.43
C GLY A 65 4.51 -15.84 15.92
N ARG A 66 3.65 -16.76 15.46
CA ARG A 66 3.36 -16.91 14.03
C ARG A 66 2.05 -16.26 13.61
N ILE A 67 1.99 -15.92 12.32
CA ILE A 67 0.76 -15.51 11.61
C ILE A 67 0.66 -16.38 10.36
N VAL A 68 -0.47 -17.07 10.15
CA VAL A 68 -0.71 -17.96 9.00
C VAL A 68 -1.70 -17.30 8.04
N LEU A 69 -1.30 -17.21 6.77
CA LEU A 69 -2.03 -16.55 5.71
C LEU A 69 -2.48 -17.56 4.67
N GLU A 70 -3.77 -17.70 4.41
CA GLU A 70 -4.23 -18.32 3.17
C GLU A 70 -4.19 -17.30 2.03
N LEU A 71 -3.90 -17.77 0.83
CA LEU A 71 -3.72 -16.97 -0.36
C LEU A 71 -4.83 -17.22 -1.38
N TYR A 72 -5.19 -16.22 -2.18
CA TYR A 72 -6.31 -16.26 -3.13
C TYR A 72 -5.83 -16.09 -4.59
N PRO A 73 -5.22 -17.13 -5.22
CA PRO A 73 -4.68 -17.01 -6.57
C PRO A 73 -5.75 -16.73 -7.64
N ASN A 74 -7.02 -17.10 -7.40
CA ASN A 74 -8.12 -16.78 -8.32
C ASN A 74 -8.55 -15.31 -8.25
N VAL A 75 -8.30 -14.62 -7.14
CA VAL A 75 -8.61 -13.20 -6.92
C VAL A 75 -7.47 -12.33 -7.46
N ALA A 76 -6.25 -12.60 -7.03
CA ALA A 76 -5.08 -11.80 -7.34
C ALA A 76 -3.90 -12.69 -7.77
N PRO A 77 -3.97 -13.32 -8.96
CA PRO A 77 -2.96 -14.28 -9.41
C PRO A 77 -1.54 -13.71 -9.45
N LYS A 78 -1.36 -12.50 -9.98
CA LYS A 78 -0.03 -11.88 -10.11
C LYS A 78 0.56 -11.50 -8.75
N MET A 79 -0.26 -10.99 -7.83
CA MET A 79 0.22 -10.65 -6.49
C MET A 79 0.54 -11.90 -5.67
N VAL A 80 -0.27 -12.95 -5.75
CA VAL A 80 0.00 -14.23 -5.08
C VAL A 80 1.27 -14.87 -5.65
N GLU A 81 1.45 -14.90 -6.97
CA GLU A 81 2.68 -15.39 -7.61
C GLU A 81 3.91 -14.63 -7.13
N ARG A 82 3.86 -13.27 -7.11
CA ARG A 82 4.93 -12.42 -6.62
C ARG A 82 5.25 -12.72 -5.15
N PHE A 83 4.25 -12.83 -4.30
CA PHE A 83 4.43 -13.10 -2.89
C PHE A 83 5.07 -14.47 -2.65
N LYS A 84 4.58 -15.52 -3.32
CA LYS A 84 5.15 -16.87 -3.24
C LYS A 84 6.58 -16.93 -3.78
N LYS A 85 6.88 -16.24 -4.89
CA LYS A 85 8.24 -16.12 -5.44
C LYS A 85 9.20 -15.52 -4.42
N LEU A 86 8.84 -14.40 -3.81
CA LEU A 86 9.67 -13.72 -2.82
C LEU A 86 9.87 -14.56 -1.54
N ILE A 87 8.86 -15.35 -1.14
CA ILE A 87 9.00 -16.34 -0.04
C ILE A 87 10.03 -17.40 -0.41
N GLY A 88 9.95 -17.98 -1.62
CA GLY A 88 10.90 -18.97 -2.10
C GLY A 88 12.34 -18.48 -2.14
N GLU A 89 12.54 -17.20 -2.36
CA GLU A 89 13.85 -16.51 -2.35
C GLU A 89 14.30 -16.06 -0.95
N LYS A 90 13.54 -16.36 0.10
CA LYS A 90 13.79 -15.89 1.48
C LYS A 90 13.89 -14.35 1.58
N PHE A 91 13.22 -13.67 0.66
CA PHE A 91 13.28 -12.21 0.58
C PHE A 91 12.79 -11.53 1.87
N TYR A 92 11.77 -12.08 2.52
CA TYR A 92 11.18 -11.51 3.73
C TYR A 92 11.94 -11.85 5.02
N ASP A 93 12.84 -12.84 5.00
CA ASP A 93 13.60 -13.24 6.18
C ASP A 93 14.49 -12.09 6.67
N GLY A 94 14.39 -11.76 7.95
CA GLY A 94 15.10 -10.64 8.58
C GLY A 94 14.51 -9.25 8.30
N THR A 95 13.43 -9.13 7.50
CA THR A 95 12.69 -7.87 7.38
C THR A 95 11.88 -7.60 8.66
N ALA A 96 11.23 -6.44 8.74
CA ALA A 96 10.40 -6.09 9.89
C ALA A 96 9.00 -5.63 9.49
N ILE A 97 8.06 -5.77 10.42
CA ILE A 97 6.82 -5.02 10.41
C ILE A 97 7.18 -3.59 10.82
N HIS A 98 7.17 -2.70 9.84
CA HIS A 98 7.70 -1.33 9.98
C HIS A 98 6.62 -0.28 10.22
N ARG A 99 5.35 -0.66 10.10
CA ARG A 99 4.22 0.22 10.37
C ARG A 99 3.13 -0.52 11.14
N VAL A 100 2.72 0.08 12.24
CA VAL A 100 1.52 -0.28 12.99
C VAL A 100 0.65 0.98 13.08
N ASP A 101 -0.62 0.84 12.76
CA ASP A 101 -1.53 1.99 12.72
C ASP A 101 -2.88 1.61 13.33
N PRO A 102 -3.04 1.81 14.65
CA PRO A 102 -4.28 1.48 15.36
C PRO A 102 -5.48 2.29 14.83
N SER A 103 -5.26 3.51 14.31
CA SER A 103 -6.32 4.35 13.76
C SER A 103 -6.91 3.76 12.49
N LEU A 104 -6.07 3.22 11.61
CA LEU A 104 -6.47 2.46 10.44
C LEU A 104 -6.71 0.98 10.75
N GLY A 105 -6.24 0.47 11.90
CA GLY A 105 -6.30 -0.94 12.26
C GLY A 105 -5.50 -1.82 11.31
N ILE A 106 -4.24 -1.47 11.06
CA ILE A 106 -3.35 -2.23 10.17
C ILE A 106 -1.98 -2.47 10.79
N ILE A 107 -1.35 -3.56 10.35
CA ILE A 107 0.09 -3.78 10.41
C ILE A 107 0.61 -3.93 8.98
N GLN A 108 1.83 -3.43 8.70
CA GLN A 108 2.42 -3.47 7.37
C GLN A 108 3.88 -3.92 7.44
N GLY A 109 4.26 -4.81 6.52
CA GLY A 109 5.59 -5.37 6.40
C GLY A 109 6.02 -5.57 4.94
N GLY A 110 7.14 -6.28 4.75
CA GLY A 110 7.62 -6.68 3.43
C GLY A 110 8.61 -5.73 2.78
N ASP A 111 9.06 -4.70 3.48
CA ASP A 111 10.11 -3.79 3.00
C ASP A 111 11.52 -4.35 3.25
N PRO A 112 12.34 -4.59 2.22
CA PRO A 112 13.70 -5.12 2.37
C PRO A 112 14.65 -4.16 3.09
N LEU A 113 14.43 -2.85 3.03
CA LEU A 113 15.27 -1.86 3.69
C LEU A 113 15.21 -1.95 5.21
N THR A 114 14.17 -2.61 5.73
CA THR A 114 14.02 -2.86 7.17
C THR A 114 15.04 -3.87 7.72
N LYS A 115 15.78 -4.59 6.88
CA LYS A 115 16.92 -5.43 7.31
C LYS A 115 18.06 -4.57 7.87
N GLY A 116 18.24 -3.38 7.34
CA GLY A 116 19.20 -2.39 7.86
C GLY A 116 18.67 -1.65 9.09
N ASN A 117 19.46 -0.67 9.55
CA ASN A 117 19.16 0.15 10.73
C ASN A 117 18.81 1.60 10.41
N ASN A 118 18.84 1.99 9.13
CA ASN A 118 18.42 3.34 8.71
C ASN A 118 16.89 3.41 8.65
N THR A 119 16.28 3.76 9.75
CA THR A 119 14.82 3.81 9.89
C THR A 119 14.15 4.91 9.05
N ALA A 120 14.90 5.90 8.58
CA ALA A 120 14.36 6.99 7.75
C ALA A 120 13.89 6.51 6.36
N VAL A 121 14.38 5.35 5.90
CA VAL A 121 14.00 4.77 4.58
C VAL A 121 12.98 3.64 4.68
N TYR A 122 12.54 3.29 5.88
CA TYR A 122 11.55 2.22 6.06
C TYR A 122 10.22 2.58 5.36
N GLY A 123 9.64 1.62 4.70
CA GLY A 123 8.42 1.77 3.90
C GLY A 123 8.66 2.17 2.44
N THR A 124 9.92 2.45 2.04
CA THR A 124 10.25 2.89 0.67
C THR A 124 10.89 1.82 -0.20
N GLY A 125 11.24 0.66 0.38
CA GLY A 125 11.92 -0.42 -0.34
C GLY A 125 11.00 -1.23 -1.24
N ASN A 126 11.58 -1.74 -2.33
CA ASN A 126 10.95 -2.62 -3.29
C ASN A 126 11.80 -3.88 -3.52
N SER A 127 11.19 -4.92 -4.08
CA SER A 127 11.93 -6.05 -4.64
C SER A 127 12.59 -5.65 -5.96
N PRO A 128 13.57 -6.42 -6.49
CA PRO A 128 14.20 -6.12 -7.78
C PRO A 128 13.28 -6.37 -8.98
N TYR A 129 12.05 -6.82 -8.77
CA TYR A 129 11.10 -7.12 -9.82
C TYR A 129 10.21 -5.93 -10.16
N PRO A 130 9.64 -5.87 -11.38
CA PRO A 130 8.68 -4.85 -11.77
C PRO A 130 7.48 -4.81 -10.82
N ASN A 131 6.80 -3.67 -10.73
CA ASN A 131 5.57 -3.55 -9.98
C ASN A 131 4.49 -4.51 -10.49
N VAL A 132 3.60 -4.88 -9.59
CA VAL A 132 2.43 -5.71 -9.88
C VAL A 132 1.25 -4.80 -10.15
N PRO A 133 0.57 -4.92 -11.29
CA PRO A 133 -0.65 -4.19 -11.57
C PRO A 133 -1.71 -4.44 -10.48
N GLY A 134 -2.56 -3.45 -10.24
CA GLY A 134 -3.68 -3.60 -9.32
C GLY A 134 -4.63 -4.71 -9.78
N GLU A 135 -4.99 -5.62 -8.85
CA GLU A 135 -5.96 -6.71 -9.07
C GLU A 135 -7.12 -6.51 -8.10
N PHE A 136 -7.95 -5.50 -8.37
CA PHE A 136 -9.01 -5.10 -7.45
C PHE A 136 -10.20 -6.06 -7.52
N SER A 137 -10.88 -6.21 -6.39
CA SER A 137 -12.10 -7.00 -6.26
C SER A 137 -13.11 -6.32 -5.34
N ASP A 138 -14.32 -6.82 -5.32
CA ASP A 138 -15.38 -6.39 -4.39
C ASP A 138 -15.31 -7.09 -3.02
N ILE A 139 -14.27 -7.88 -2.77
CA ILE A 139 -14.02 -8.50 -1.47
C ILE A 139 -13.74 -7.39 -0.44
N PRO A 140 -14.54 -7.29 0.65
CA PRO A 140 -14.37 -6.23 1.62
C PRO A 140 -13.11 -6.41 2.48
N TYR A 141 -12.55 -5.30 2.93
CA TYR A 141 -11.49 -5.30 3.92
C TYR A 141 -12.06 -5.48 5.32
N GLU A 142 -12.21 -6.72 5.72
CA GLU A 142 -12.62 -7.11 7.07
C GLU A 142 -11.39 -7.40 7.95
N ARG A 143 -11.61 -7.70 9.24
CA ARG A 143 -10.54 -8.12 10.15
C ARG A 143 -9.87 -9.40 9.63
N GLY A 144 -8.55 -9.33 9.47
CA GLY A 144 -7.72 -10.44 8.96
C GLY A 144 -7.45 -10.39 7.46
N THR A 145 -8.01 -9.43 6.70
CA THR A 145 -7.76 -9.35 5.25
C THR A 145 -6.31 -8.96 4.97
N LEU A 146 -5.68 -9.67 4.03
CA LEU A 146 -4.34 -9.43 3.53
C LEU A 146 -4.41 -8.60 2.24
N GLY A 147 -3.78 -7.43 2.24
CA GLY A 147 -3.75 -6.49 1.12
C GLY A 147 -2.33 -6.19 0.63
N ALA A 148 -2.21 -5.89 -0.66
CA ALA A 148 -0.97 -5.41 -1.25
C ALA A 148 -0.81 -3.90 -0.98
N ALA A 149 0.29 -3.52 -0.33
CA ALA A 149 0.63 -2.12 -0.16
C ALA A 149 1.18 -1.54 -1.48
N ARG A 150 0.86 -0.27 -1.73
CA ARG A 150 1.27 0.45 -2.94
C ARG A 150 1.48 1.93 -2.67
N THR A 151 2.10 2.60 -3.59
CA THR A 151 2.19 4.06 -3.67
C THR A 151 0.84 4.67 -4.12
N SER A 152 0.82 5.94 -4.48
CA SER A 152 -0.34 6.57 -5.12
C SER A 152 -0.68 5.95 -6.49
N ASP A 153 0.30 5.36 -7.18
CA ASP A 153 0.07 4.59 -8.40
C ASP A 153 -0.77 3.33 -8.09
N VAL A 154 -1.87 3.16 -8.80
CA VAL A 154 -2.75 1.98 -8.67
C VAL A 154 -2.06 0.68 -9.09
N ASN A 155 -1.01 0.78 -9.92
CA ASN A 155 -0.15 -0.31 -10.37
C ASN A 155 1.20 -0.34 -9.64
N GLY A 156 1.29 0.33 -8.49
CA GLY A 156 2.52 0.49 -7.72
C GLY A 156 2.76 -0.56 -6.64
N ALA A 157 1.99 -1.66 -6.58
CA ALA A 157 2.26 -2.74 -5.66
C ALA A 157 3.55 -3.48 -6.05
N ASN A 158 4.33 -3.96 -5.06
CA ASN A 158 5.60 -4.66 -5.34
C ASN A 158 5.84 -5.84 -4.39
N CYS A 159 6.37 -5.60 -3.20
CA CYS A 159 6.70 -6.61 -2.19
C CYS A 159 6.03 -6.36 -0.84
N GLN A 160 5.57 -5.14 -0.59
CA GLN A 160 4.99 -4.78 0.70
C GLN A 160 3.53 -5.20 0.80
N TRP A 161 3.13 -5.63 1.98
CA TRP A 161 1.80 -6.11 2.31
C TRP A 161 1.32 -5.52 3.63
N PHE A 162 0.00 -5.52 3.83
CA PHE A 162 -0.61 -5.14 5.10
C PHE A 162 -1.73 -6.11 5.47
N ILE A 163 -1.98 -6.22 6.77
CA ILE A 163 -3.11 -6.98 7.33
C ILE A 163 -4.03 -5.99 8.04
N THR A 164 -5.32 -6.02 7.70
CA THR A 164 -6.33 -5.26 8.44
C THR A 164 -6.76 -6.03 9.68
N LEU A 165 -6.85 -5.34 10.81
CA LEU A 165 -7.22 -5.92 12.11
C LEU A 165 -8.59 -5.40 12.61
N LYS A 166 -9.23 -4.61 11.77
CA LYS A 166 -10.62 -4.18 11.87
C LYS A 166 -11.19 -3.96 10.47
N LYS A 167 -12.50 -3.80 10.34
CA LYS A 167 -13.16 -3.45 9.09
C LYS A 167 -12.67 -2.11 8.55
N GLN A 168 -12.32 -2.06 7.25
CA GLN A 168 -11.76 -0.88 6.58
C GLN A 168 -12.43 -0.59 5.22
N PRO A 169 -13.66 -0.08 5.19
CA PRO A 169 -14.38 0.17 3.93
C PRO A 169 -13.68 1.17 3.02
N ALA A 170 -12.81 2.05 3.58
CA ALA A 170 -12.03 3.00 2.80
C ALA A 170 -11.03 2.35 1.84
N PHE A 171 -10.70 1.07 2.06
CA PHE A 171 -9.77 0.29 1.23
C PHE A 171 -10.47 -0.55 0.17
N ASP A 172 -11.79 -0.78 0.31
CA ASP A 172 -12.57 -1.60 -0.61
C ASP A 172 -12.43 -1.11 -2.04
N LYS A 173 -12.19 -2.05 -2.96
CA LYS A 173 -12.01 -1.80 -4.41
C LYS A 173 -10.84 -0.89 -4.78
N LYS A 174 -9.99 -0.51 -3.81
CA LYS A 174 -8.85 0.41 -4.02
C LYS A 174 -7.50 -0.24 -3.80
N TYR A 175 -7.47 -1.37 -3.10
CA TYR A 175 -6.27 -2.16 -2.87
C TYR A 175 -6.53 -3.61 -3.27
N THR A 176 -5.49 -4.31 -3.72
CA THR A 176 -5.55 -5.72 -4.08
C THR A 176 -5.68 -6.57 -2.83
N VAL A 177 -6.81 -7.29 -2.67
CA VAL A 177 -6.96 -8.36 -1.69
C VAL A 177 -6.34 -9.62 -2.28
N PHE A 178 -5.38 -10.25 -1.59
CA PHE A 178 -4.74 -11.47 -2.11
C PHE A 178 -4.70 -12.63 -1.10
N GLY A 179 -5.33 -12.46 0.07
CA GLY A 179 -5.42 -13.49 1.09
C GLY A 179 -6.09 -13.02 2.37
N ARG A 180 -6.00 -13.86 3.39
CA ARG A 180 -6.40 -13.50 4.77
C ARG A 180 -5.64 -14.31 5.81
N VAL A 181 -5.67 -13.86 7.04
CA VAL A 181 -5.17 -14.60 8.22
C VAL A 181 -6.16 -15.72 8.56
N ILE A 182 -5.64 -16.94 8.72
CA ILE A 182 -6.41 -18.11 9.19
C ILE A 182 -5.97 -18.60 10.57
N ASP A 183 -4.75 -18.26 11.02
CA ASP A 183 -4.27 -18.53 12.37
C ASP A 183 -3.31 -17.41 12.81
N GLY A 184 -3.19 -17.18 14.13
CA GLY A 184 -2.28 -16.17 14.67
C GLY A 184 -2.77 -14.73 14.58
N ILE A 185 -4.07 -14.48 14.33
CA ILE A 185 -4.62 -13.12 14.26
C ILE A 185 -4.41 -12.34 15.59
N LYS A 186 -4.40 -13.04 16.74
CA LYS A 186 -4.11 -12.43 18.04
C LYS A 186 -2.67 -11.92 18.13
N ASN A 187 -1.72 -12.63 17.53
CA ASN A 187 -0.33 -12.18 17.45
C ASN A 187 -0.22 -10.89 16.63
N ALA A 188 -0.93 -10.80 15.51
CA ALA A 188 -1.01 -9.58 14.71
C ALA A 188 -1.62 -8.40 15.50
N GLU A 189 -2.64 -8.65 16.32
CA GLU A 189 -3.26 -7.63 17.19
C GLU A 189 -2.29 -7.16 18.29
N VAL A 190 -1.51 -8.08 18.88
CA VAL A 190 -0.47 -7.70 19.85
C VAL A 190 0.60 -6.83 19.18
N ILE A 191 1.04 -7.20 17.96
CA ILE A 191 1.98 -6.38 17.18
C ILE A 191 1.39 -4.98 16.91
N MET A 192 0.10 -4.87 16.55
CA MET A 192 -0.53 -3.57 16.32
C MET A 192 -0.54 -2.69 17.57
N GLY A 193 -0.58 -3.30 18.76
CA GLY A 193 -0.51 -2.62 20.06
C GLY A 193 0.91 -2.29 20.51
N ALA A 194 1.95 -2.60 19.74
CA ALA A 194 3.33 -2.29 20.11
C ALA A 194 3.54 -0.78 20.27
N PRO A 195 4.32 -0.32 21.25
CA PRO A 195 4.69 1.09 21.38
C PRO A 195 5.31 1.61 20.08
N THR A 196 4.95 2.83 19.70
CA THR A 196 5.48 3.49 18.50
C THR A 196 6.37 4.67 18.86
N GLU A 197 7.26 5.06 17.96
CA GLU A 197 8.00 6.31 18.09
C GLU A 197 7.04 7.50 18.17
N ALA A 198 7.46 8.53 18.88
CA ALA A 198 6.63 9.70 19.17
C ALA A 198 6.06 10.33 17.88
N GLY A 199 4.73 10.37 17.79
CA GLY A 199 4.00 10.93 16.65
C GLY A 199 4.04 10.09 15.37
N GLY A 200 4.56 8.85 15.42
CA GLY A 200 4.72 7.96 14.28
C GLY A 200 3.88 6.69 14.34
N SER A 201 4.01 5.87 13.31
CA SER A 201 3.40 4.55 13.20
C SER A 201 4.44 3.42 13.12
N ARG A 202 5.73 3.74 13.30
CA ARG A 202 6.79 2.75 13.38
C ARG A 202 6.89 2.22 14.81
N PRO A 203 6.92 0.88 15.02
CA PRO A 203 7.22 0.32 16.32
C PRO A 203 8.55 0.83 16.87
N SER A 204 8.60 1.21 18.16
CA SER A 204 9.83 1.66 18.84
C SER A 204 10.87 0.56 18.87
N ASP A 205 10.45 -0.67 19.14
CA ASP A 205 11.27 -1.86 19.03
C ASP A 205 11.00 -2.56 17.70
N LYS A 206 12.05 -3.00 17.04
CA LYS A 206 11.98 -3.63 15.72
C LYS A 206 11.23 -4.96 15.78
N VAL A 207 10.05 -5.07 15.18
CA VAL A 207 9.29 -6.32 15.08
C VAL A 207 9.83 -7.14 13.91
N VAL A 208 10.79 -8.02 14.19
CA VAL A 208 11.52 -8.77 13.17
C VAL A 208 10.73 -9.98 12.70
N ILE A 209 10.63 -10.14 11.38
CA ILE A 209 10.16 -11.35 10.70
C ILE A 209 11.36 -12.30 10.61
N LYS A 210 11.34 -13.37 11.41
CA LYS A 210 12.40 -14.38 11.43
C LYS A 210 12.44 -15.13 10.11
N SER A 211 11.29 -15.54 9.62
CA SER A 211 11.14 -16.23 8.33
C SER A 211 9.72 -16.15 7.80
N VAL A 212 9.57 -16.30 6.47
CA VAL A 212 8.27 -16.58 5.84
C VAL A 212 8.42 -17.85 5.01
N THR A 213 7.56 -18.84 5.25
CA THR A 213 7.62 -20.14 4.56
C THR A 213 6.29 -20.51 3.93
N LEU A 214 6.33 -21.26 2.81
CA LEU A 214 5.15 -21.89 2.24
C LEU A 214 4.98 -23.29 2.83
N GLN A 215 3.81 -23.59 3.33
CA GLN A 215 3.48 -24.89 3.91
C GLN A 215 2.15 -25.43 3.33
N PRO A 216 1.95 -26.75 3.29
CA PRO A 216 0.67 -27.30 2.87
C PRO A 216 -0.49 -26.77 3.72
N ARG A 217 -1.54 -26.28 3.08
CA ARG A 217 -2.73 -25.77 3.79
C ARG A 217 -3.38 -26.82 4.71
N ALA A 218 -3.30 -28.08 4.31
CA ALA A 218 -3.85 -29.20 5.09
C ALA A 218 -3.27 -29.31 6.51
N ASN A 219 -2.09 -28.72 6.78
CA ASN A 219 -1.47 -28.71 8.12
C ASN A 219 -2.14 -27.73 9.11
N PHE A 220 -3.07 -26.89 8.64
CA PHE A 220 -3.65 -25.78 9.43
C PHE A 220 -5.18 -25.87 9.62
N GLY A 221 -5.76 -27.02 9.34
CA GLY A 221 -7.20 -27.25 9.46
C GLY A 221 -8.00 -26.63 8.31
N SER A 222 -9.21 -27.09 8.12
CA SER A 222 -10.23 -26.53 7.19
C SER A 222 -11.11 -25.53 7.92
#